data_0641e5cf8eeebcac4ded7c13b94b55d1
#
_entry.id   0641e5cf8eeebcac4ded7c13b94b55d1
#
_cell.length_a   1.000
_cell.length_b   1.000
_cell.length_c   1.000
_cell.angle_alpha   90.00
_cell.angle_beta   90.00
_cell.angle_gamma   90.00
#
_symmetry.space_group_name_H-M   'P 1'
#
loop_
_entity.id
_entity.type
_entity.pdbx_description
1 polymer ?
#
loop_
_entity_poly.entity_id
_entity_poly.type
_entity_poly.pdbx_seq_one_letter_code
_entity_poly.pdbx_strand_id
1 'polypeptide(L)'
;FFISILTANAQSVVGKWKTFDDETKEAKSIVEITERGGKIYGKVIEILNPAKKDIKCKNCSGADKDKPVLGLEILKGLSKDGKEYSDGKILDPSNGKLYKCTVSLDGNDKLKVRGYVGISAFGRTQVWTRVK
;
A
#
# COMPACT_ATOMS: atom_id res chain seq x y z
N PHE A 1 -16.27 7.73 -37.32
CA PHE A 1 -15.80 7.73 -36.82
C PHE A 1 -15.60 7.26 -35.73
N PHE A 2 -15.04 7.09 -35.19
CA PHE A 2 -14.93 6.61 -34.21
C PHE A 2 -13.88 6.94 -33.41
N ILE A 3 -13.77 6.85 -32.55
CA ILE A 3 -12.98 7.29 -31.78
C ILE A 3 -12.46 6.49 -30.93
N SER A 4 -11.73 6.16 -30.81
CA SER A 4 -11.20 5.36 -30.11
C SER A 4 -10.78 5.82 -28.95
N ILE A 5 -11.03 5.63 -28.14
CA ILE A 5 -10.70 6.09 -27.11
C ILE A 5 -9.81 5.49 -26.40
N LEU A 6 -9.25 5.26 -26.20
CA LEU A 6 -8.43 4.73 -25.64
C LEU A 6 -7.99 4.96 -24.59
N THR A 7 -8.03 5.25 -24.14
CA THR A 7 -7.77 5.54 -23.12
C THR A 7 -7.51 4.82 -22.21
N ALA A 8 -7.87 4.27 -22.41
CA ALA A 8 -7.73 3.42 -21.61
C ALA A 8 -6.61 3.35 -20.85
N ASN A 9 -5.79 3.54 -21.14
CA ASN A 9 -4.70 3.43 -20.51
C ASN A 9 -4.74 4.15 -19.36
N ALA A 10 -5.73 4.48 -18.83
CA ALA A 10 -5.71 5.05 -17.59
C ALA A 10 -5.02 4.17 -16.64
N GLN A 11 -3.96 4.61 -16.14
CA GLN A 11 -3.23 3.87 -15.17
C GLN A 11 -3.99 3.90 -13.86
N SER A 12 -3.98 2.80 -13.14
CA SER A 12 -4.70 2.69 -11.88
C SER A 12 -3.77 2.16 -10.82
N VAL A 13 -3.96 2.65 -9.59
CA VAL A 13 -3.27 2.08 -8.44
C VAL A 13 -3.87 0.74 -8.02
N VAL A 14 -5.07 0.41 -8.51
CA VAL A 14 -5.68 -0.88 -8.22
C VAL A 14 -4.86 -1.99 -8.86
N GLY A 15 -4.60 -3.04 -8.09
CA GLY A 15 -3.82 -4.16 -8.56
C GLY A 15 -2.93 -4.71 -7.47
N LYS A 16 -1.96 -5.52 -7.87
CA LYS A 16 -1.05 -6.17 -6.94
C LYS A 16 0.31 -5.54 -7.00
N TRP A 17 0.90 -5.35 -5.85
CA TRP A 17 2.16 -4.62 -5.72
C TRP A 17 3.12 -5.37 -4.80
N LYS A 18 4.37 -5.47 -5.23
CA LYS A 18 5.42 -6.08 -4.43
C LYS A 18 6.06 -5.00 -3.56
N THR A 19 6.14 -5.27 -2.28
CA THR A 19 6.78 -4.37 -1.33
C THR A 19 8.16 -4.88 -0.95
N PHE A 20 8.99 -3.99 -0.42
CA PHE A 20 10.37 -4.30 -0.12
C PHE A 20 10.74 -3.84 1.28
N ASP A 21 11.67 -4.54 1.88
CA ASP A 21 12.17 -4.15 3.19
C ASP A 21 13.05 -2.91 3.03
N ASP A 22 12.85 -1.92 3.90
CA ASP A 22 13.57 -0.65 3.79
C ASP A 22 15.07 -0.80 3.98
N GLU A 23 15.49 -1.76 4.80
CA GLU A 23 16.88 -1.92 5.14
C GLU A 23 17.59 -2.91 4.23
N THR A 24 17.01 -4.09 4.03
CA THR A 24 17.66 -5.14 3.25
C THR A 24 17.36 -5.03 1.76
N LYS A 25 16.31 -4.31 1.39
CA LYS A 25 15.82 -4.18 0.02
C LYS A 25 15.27 -5.48 -0.56
N GLU A 26 15.11 -6.50 0.26
CA GLU A 26 14.53 -7.76 -0.19
C GLU A 26 13.03 -7.65 -0.34
N ALA A 27 12.48 -8.41 -1.28
CA ALA A 27 11.04 -8.46 -1.48
C ALA A 27 10.39 -9.02 -0.23
N LYS A 28 9.35 -8.35 0.24
CA LYS A 28 8.77 -8.58 1.54
C LYS A 28 7.38 -9.19 1.45
N SER A 29 6.52 -8.61 0.64
CA SER A 29 5.12 -9.04 0.54
C SER A 29 4.50 -8.60 -0.76
N ILE A 30 3.34 -9.17 -1.04
CA ILE A 30 2.47 -8.69 -2.11
C ILE A 30 1.26 -8.06 -1.44
N VAL A 31 0.94 -6.83 -1.84
CA VAL A 31 -0.22 -6.10 -1.34
C VAL A 31 -1.18 -5.90 -2.50
N GLU A 32 -2.43 -6.22 -2.30
CA GLU A 32 -3.45 -5.98 -3.30
C GLU A 32 -4.23 -4.72 -2.93
N ILE A 33 -4.25 -3.77 -3.86
CA ILE A 33 -5.01 -2.54 -3.68
C ILE A 33 -6.34 -2.69 -4.40
N THR A 34 -7.42 -2.42 -3.68
CA THR A 34 -8.78 -2.44 -4.20
C THR A 34 -9.45 -1.11 -3.90
N GLU A 35 -10.52 -0.83 -4.61
CA GLU A 35 -11.27 0.40 -4.41
C GLU A 35 -12.67 0.05 -3.90
N ARG A 36 -13.10 0.76 -2.86
CA ARG A 36 -14.43 0.62 -2.31
C ARG A 36 -14.93 1.99 -1.89
N GLY A 37 -16.10 2.38 -2.39
CA GLY A 37 -16.72 3.64 -2.00
C GLY A 37 -15.88 4.86 -2.30
N GLY A 38 -15.13 4.83 -3.39
CA GLY A 38 -14.29 5.95 -3.78
C GLY A 38 -12.96 6.05 -3.04
N LYS A 39 -12.65 5.06 -2.22
CA LYS A 39 -11.39 5.03 -1.48
C LYS A 39 -10.63 3.76 -1.79
N ILE A 40 -9.31 3.82 -1.65
CA ILE A 40 -8.49 2.64 -1.88
C ILE A 40 -8.04 2.03 -0.55
N TYR A 41 -7.89 0.72 -0.58
CA TYR A 41 -7.46 -0.10 0.55
C TYR A 41 -6.43 -1.10 0.05
N GLY A 42 -5.47 -1.44 0.88
CA GLY A 42 -4.45 -2.41 0.50
C GLY A 42 -4.33 -3.52 1.53
N LYS A 43 -4.36 -4.76 1.05
CA LYS A 43 -4.32 -5.93 1.92
C LYS A 43 -3.11 -6.77 1.58
N VAL A 44 -2.42 -7.28 2.58
CA VAL A 44 -1.30 -8.20 2.38
C VAL A 44 -1.88 -9.54 1.93
N ILE A 45 -1.59 -9.95 0.71
CA ILE A 45 -2.11 -11.22 0.18
C ILE A 45 -1.05 -12.30 0.11
N GLU A 46 0.22 -11.94 0.28
CA GLU A 46 1.30 -12.92 0.28
C GLU A 46 2.48 -12.39 1.07
N ILE A 47 3.09 -13.23 1.87
CA ILE A 47 4.34 -12.92 2.57
C ILE A 47 5.43 -13.73 1.89
N LEU A 48 6.46 -13.03 1.38
CA LEU A 48 7.44 -13.66 0.51
C LEU A 48 8.56 -14.37 1.26
N ASN A 49 8.81 -14.01 2.50
CA ASN A 49 9.79 -14.72 3.31
C ASN A 49 9.10 -15.87 4.04
N PRO A 50 9.44 -17.14 3.71
CA PRO A 50 8.75 -18.28 4.32
C PRO A 50 8.86 -18.31 5.84
N ALA A 51 9.93 -17.78 6.39
CA ALA A 51 10.13 -17.76 7.84
C ALA A 51 9.17 -16.82 8.55
N LYS A 52 8.50 -15.92 7.81
CA LYS A 52 7.62 -14.93 8.39
C LYS A 52 6.16 -15.11 8.02
N LYS A 53 5.80 -16.24 7.44
CA LYS A 53 4.41 -16.46 6.99
C LYS A 53 3.40 -16.41 8.10
N ASP A 54 3.79 -16.76 9.31
CA ASP A 54 2.87 -16.86 10.43
C ASP A 54 2.97 -15.70 11.41
N ILE A 55 3.65 -14.61 11.05
CA ILE A 55 3.77 -13.49 11.97
C ILE A 55 2.44 -12.79 12.14
N LYS A 56 2.29 -12.23 13.32
CA LYS A 56 1.07 -11.51 13.69
C LYS A 56 1.42 -10.09 14.04
N CYS A 57 0.44 -9.20 13.96
CA CYS A 57 0.65 -7.81 14.32
C CYS A 57 0.56 -7.64 15.83
N LYS A 58 1.61 -8.03 16.52
CA LYS A 58 1.62 -8.03 17.99
C LYS A 58 1.59 -6.64 18.59
N ASN A 59 2.13 -5.66 17.87
CA ASN A 59 2.19 -4.29 18.35
C ASN A 59 1.04 -3.44 17.84
N CYS A 60 0.13 -4.00 17.07
CA CYS A 60 -1.05 -3.30 16.62
C CYS A 60 -2.00 -3.05 17.77
N SER A 61 -2.89 -2.09 17.60
CA SER A 61 -3.91 -1.79 18.59
C SER A 61 -5.30 -2.01 18.00
N GLY A 62 -6.30 -2.04 18.86
CA GLY A 62 -7.68 -2.15 18.43
C GLY A 62 -7.94 -3.47 17.72
N ALA A 63 -8.72 -3.40 16.66
CA ALA A 63 -9.15 -4.59 15.93
C ALA A 63 -8.01 -5.33 15.25
N ASP A 64 -6.88 -4.66 15.00
CA ASP A 64 -5.76 -5.30 14.30
C ASP A 64 -4.80 -6.01 15.24
N LYS A 65 -4.98 -5.88 16.53
CA LYS A 65 -4.10 -6.49 17.52
C LYS A 65 -4.09 -8.00 17.35
N ASP A 66 -2.89 -8.54 17.21
CA ASP A 66 -2.63 -9.97 17.07
C ASP A 66 -3.24 -10.63 15.84
N LYS A 67 -3.71 -9.84 14.87
CA LYS A 67 -4.14 -10.41 13.60
C LYS A 67 -2.94 -10.92 12.83
N PRO A 68 -3.11 -12.00 12.04
CA PRO A 68 -2.05 -12.39 11.12
C PRO A 68 -1.73 -11.25 10.16
N VAL A 69 -0.46 -11.06 9.87
CA VAL A 69 -0.08 -10.06 8.87
C VAL A 69 -0.58 -10.48 7.49
N LEU A 70 -0.58 -11.77 7.21
CA LEU A 70 -1.20 -12.28 5.99
C LEU A 70 -2.71 -12.03 6.07
N GLY A 71 -3.23 -11.27 5.13
CA GLY A 71 -4.64 -10.89 5.12
C GLY A 71 -4.92 -9.55 5.79
N LEU A 72 -3.90 -8.92 6.37
CA LEU A 72 -4.10 -7.67 7.09
C LEU A 72 -4.22 -6.50 6.13
N GLU A 73 -5.19 -5.63 6.39
CA GLU A 73 -5.35 -4.42 5.61
C GLU A 73 -4.39 -3.35 6.15
N ILE A 74 -3.44 -2.95 5.32
CA ILE A 74 -2.42 -1.99 5.74
C ILE A 74 -2.57 -0.61 5.10
N LEU A 75 -3.19 -0.50 3.93
CA LEU A 75 -3.58 0.81 3.40
C LEU A 75 -5.05 1.00 3.72
N LYS A 76 -5.38 2.10 4.36
CA LYS A 76 -6.70 2.27 4.98
C LYS A 76 -7.35 3.56 4.51
N GLY A 77 -8.17 3.44 3.47
CA GLY A 77 -9.12 4.48 3.13
C GLY A 77 -8.53 5.77 2.56
N LEU A 78 -7.65 5.67 1.57
CA LEU A 78 -7.12 6.87 0.92
C LEU A 78 -8.06 7.30 -0.20
N SER A 79 -8.28 8.61 -0.30
CA SER A 79 -9.16 9.22 -1.29
C SER A 79 -8.35 9.86 -2.40
N LYS A 80 -8.90 9.82 -3.61
CA LYS A 80 -8.21 10.42 -4.76
C LYS A 80 -8.18 11.94 -4.62
N ASP A 81 -7.00 12.52 -4.86
CA ASP A 81 -6.78 13.95 -4.80
C ASP A 81 -5.84 14.29 -5.94
N GLY A 82 -6.40 14.63 -7.09
CA GLY A 82 -5.60 14.88 -8.29
C GLY A 82 -4.91 13.59 -8.74
N LYS A 83 -3.59 13.60 -8.77
CA LYS A 83 -2.80 12.45 -9.18
C LYS A 83 -2.35 11.59 -8.00
N GLU A 84 -2.79 11.94 -6.81
CA GLU A 84 -2.42 11.21 -5.61
C GLU A 84 -3.66 10.64 -4.94
N TYR A 85 -3.42 9.73 -4.01
CA TYR A 85 -4.42 9.31 -3.03
C TYR A 85 -3.90 9.72 -1.67
N SER A 86 -4.75 10.31 -0.85
CA SER A 86 -4.37 10.86 0.45
C SER A 86 -5.51 10.73 1.45
N ASP A 87 -5.36 11.35 2.61
CA ASP A 87 -6.36 11.38 3.68
C ASP A 87 -6.69 10.00 4.25
N GLY A 88 -5.74 9.09 4.19
CA GLY A 88 -5.86 7.78 4.80
C GLY A 88 -4.63 7.46 5.59
N LYS A 89 -4.50 6.20 5.96
CA LYS A 89 -3.42 5.74 6.82
C LYS A 89 -2.74 4.53 6.23
N ILE A 90 -1.48 4.34 6.62
CA ILE A 90 -0.79 3.09 6.39
C ILE A 90 -0.35 2.51 7.73
N LEU A 91 -0.60 1.22 7.89
CA LEU A 91 -0.19 0.48 9.09
C LEU A 91 1.16 -0.17 8.83
N ASP A 92 2.08 0.02 9.75
CA ASP A 92 3.34 -0.71 9.73
C ASP A 92 3.21 -1.88 10.71
N PRO A 93 3.10 -3.13 10.22
CA PRO A 93 2.89 -4.25 11.13
C PRO A 93 4.09 -4.52 12.02
N SER A 94 5.27 -4.06 11.66
CA SER A 94 6.46 -4.34 12.47
C SER A 94 6.47 -3.56 13.78
N ASN A 95 5.86 -2.38 13.80
CA ASN A 95 5.80 -1.58 15.02
C ASN A 95 4.37 -1.28 15.47
N GLY A 96 3.37 -1.65 14.67
CA GLY A 96 1.96 -1.45 15.01
C GLY A 96 1.47 -0.03 14.87
N LYS A 97 2.27 0.86 14.30
CA LYS A 97 1.89 2.26 14.20
C LYS A 97 1.15 2.56 12.90
N LEU A 98 0.25 3.52 12.98
CA LEU A 98 -0.46 4.04 11.82
C LEU A 98 0.15 5.39 11.45
N TYR A 99 0.46 5.56 10.18
CA TYR A 99 1.01 6.79 9.65
C TYR A 99 0.04 7.40 8.66
N LYS A 100 0.04 8.71 8.54
CA LYS A 100 -0.64 9.35 7.43
C LYS A 100 0.05 8.90 6.14
N CYS A 101 -0.69 8.85 5.05
CA CYS A 101 -0.15 8.21 3.85
C CYS A 101 -0.62 8.91 2.59
N THR A 102 0.30 9.04 1.63
CA THR A 102 -0.04 9.41 0.26
C THR A 102 0.50 8.33 -0.68
N VAL A 103 -0.24 8.08 -1.75
CA VAL A 103 0.10 7.06 -2.73
C VAL A 103 -0.06 7.68 -4.11
N SER A 104 0.93 7.48 -4.97
CA SER A 104 0.87 7.94 -6.35
C SER A 104 1.61 7.00 -7.27
N LEU A 105 1.16 6.94 -8.53
CA LEU A 105 1.85 6.16 -9.54
C LEU A 105 3.09 6.90 -10.02
N ASP A 106 4.15 6.17 -10.26
CA ASP A 106 5.34 6.66 -10.92
C ASP A 106 5.51 5.82 -12.18
N GLY A 107 4.90 6.28 -13.26
CA GLY A 107 4.75 5.45 -14.45
C GLY A 107 3.66 4.41 -14.21
N ASN A 108 3.71 3.31 -14.95
CA ASN A 108 2.69 2.28 -14.86
C ASN A 108 3.07 1.15 -13.90
N ASP A 109 4.35 0.98 -13.63
CA ASP A 109 4.84 -0.20 -12.91
C ASP A 109 5.37 0.09 -11.52
N LYS A 110 5.38 1.34 -11.11
CA LYS A 110 5.88 1.72 -9.79
C LYS A 110 4.87 2.55 -9.03
N LEU A 111 4.82 2.35 -7.74
CA LEU A 111 3.93 3.06 -6.84
C LEU A 111 4.77 3.70 -5.74
N LYS A 112 4.63 5.00 -5.58
CA LYS A 112 5.25 5.70 -4.46
C LYS A 112 4.29 5.69 -3.30
N VAL A 113 4.73 5.16 -2.19
CA VAL A 113 3.94 5.08 -0.96
C VAL A 113 4.69 5.84 0.11
N ARG A 114 4.13 6.96 0.53
CA ARG A 114 4.80 7.82 1.52
C ARG A 114 4.00 7.84 2.81
N GLY A 115 4.67 7.43 3.88
CA GLY A 115 4.10 7.51 5.22
C GLY A 115 4.76 8.63 6.00
N TYR A 116 4.00 9.34 6.83
CA TYR A 116 4.54 10.45 7.60
C TYR A 116 3.72 10.70 8.86
N VAL A 117 4.34 11.41 9.80
CA VAL A 117 3.70 11.84 11.02
C VAL A 117 3.69 13.36 11.01
N GLY A 118 2.54 13.95 11.28
CA GLY A 118 2.42 15.40 11.25
C GLY A 118 2.34 15.94 9.84
N ILE A 119 3.42 16.47 9.31
CA ILE A 119 3.45 17.03 7.96
C ILE A 119 4.27 16.13 7.04
N SER A 120 3.95 16.15 5.76
CA SER A 120 4.55 15.21 4.80
C SER A 120 6.04 15.42 4.62
N ALA A 121 6.60 16.56 5.03
CA ALA A 121 8.04 16.80 4.94
C ALA A 121 8.83 15.83 5.82
N PHE A 122 8.22 15.27 6.84
CA PHE A 122 8.91 14.37 7.76
C PHE A 122 8.48 12.92 7.55
N GLY A 123 8.42 12.52 6.31
CA GLY A 123 8.00 11.18 5.98
C GLY A 123 9.08 10.37 5.33
N ARG A 124 8.69 9.16 4.95
CA ARG A 124 9.56 8.23 4.24
C ARG A 124 8.80 7.64 3.07
N THR A 125 9.44 7.62 1.91
CA THR A 125 8.82 7.09 0.70
C THR A 125 9.37 5.71 0.40
N GLN A 126 8.47 4.78 0.17
CA GLN A 126 8.80 3.47 -0.38
C GLN A 126 8.34 3.41 -1.81
N VAL A 127 9.00 2.61 -2.61
CA VAL A 127 8.57 2.35 -3.97
C VAL A 127 8.18 0.88 -4.06
N TRP A 128 6.93 0.65 -4.40
CA TRP A 128 6.42 -0.71 -4.64
C TRP A 128 6.41 -0.95 -6.15
N THR A 129 6.57 -2.19 -6.57
CA THR A 129 6.58 -2.51 -7.99
C THR A 129 5.37 -3.35 -8.34
N ARG A 130 4.83 -3.12 -9.53
CA ARG A 130 3.61 -3.83 -9.95
C ARG A 130 3.93 -5.30 -10.23
N VAL A 131 3.08 -6.16 -9.75
CA VAL A 131 3.13 -7.58 -10.05
C VAL A 131 2.35 -7.81 -11.32
N LYS A 132 2.97 -8.48 -12.27
CA LYS A 132 2.35 -8.73 -13.57
C LYS A 132 1.86 -10.17 -13.76
#